data_97246ee111fa30b656f8832e7e933fdb
#
_entry.id   97246ee111fa30b656f8832e7e933fdb
#
_cell.length_a   1.000
_cell.length_b   1.000
_cell.length_c   1.000
_cell.angle_alpha   90.00
_cell.angle_beta   90.00
_cell.angle_gamma   90.00
#
_symmetry.space_group_name_H-M   'P 1'
#
loop_
_entity.id
_entity.type
_entity.pdbx_description
1 polymer ?
#
loop_
_entity_poly.entity_id
_entity_poly.type
_entity_poly.pdbx_seq_one_letter_code
_entity_poly.pdbx_strand_id
1 'polypeptide(L)'
;MNFKKLLAALALLLALLTGCTEPVVSVSQPPYIDLNAIPAWEGQPCFVIDDNTPGFTELDLTTDAFERYSALDALGRCGSAYACVSEALLADEDRGSLASITPSGWVNRQYDFIDGKYLYNRCHLLGFQLTGNSASKRNLITGTRYLNIQGMLPFEN
;
A
#
# COMPACT_ATOMS: atom_id res chain seq x y z
N MET A 1 -47.00 24.91 16.81
CA MET A 1 -45.72 24.33 17.26
C MET A 1 -45.02 25.41 18.08
N ASN A 2 -44.61 25.11 19.31
CA ASN A 2 -44.17 26.14 20.27
C ASN A 2 -42.73 26.58 19.88
N PHE A 3 -42.48 27.88 19.76
CA PHE A 3 -41.19 28.45 19.29
C PHE A 3 -39.97 27.87 20.01
N LYS A 4 -40.09 27.57 21.31
CA LYS A 4 -39.05 26.90 22.11
C LYS A 4 -38.76 25.47 21.62
N LYS A 5 -39.77 24.73 21.11
CA LYS A 5 -39.58 23.38 20.58
C LYS A 5 -38.92 23.41 19.18
N LEU A 6 -39.19 24.45 18.39
CA LEU A 6 -38.56 24.70 17.09
C LEU A 6 -37.08 25.03 17.23
N LEU A 7 -36.72 25.90 18.21
CA LEU A 7 -35.34 26.25 18.55
C LEU A 7 -34.54 25.02 19.04
N ALA A 8 -35.14 24.20 19.91
CA ALA A 8 -34.51 22.98 20.40
C ALA A 8 -34.29 21.96 19.28
N ALA A 9 -35.23 21.79 18.34
CA ALA A 9 -35.08 20.92 17.19
C ALA A 9 -34.03 21.44 16.20
N LEU A 10 -33.91 22.74 16.00
CA LEU A 10 -32.90 23.37 15.15
C LEU A 10 -31.48 23.22 15.76
N ALA A 11 -31.34 23.36 17.07
CA ALA A 11 -30.08 23.16 17.78
C ALA A 11 -29.63 21.71 17.74
N LEU A 12 -30.58 20.74 17.82
CA LEU A 12 -30.28 19.32 17.71
C LEU A 12 -29.87 18.93 16.28
N LEU A 13 -30.49 19.57 15.27
CA LEU A 13 -30.13 19.35 13.87
C LEU A 13 -28.74 19.93 13.53
N LEU A 14 -28.36 21.08 14.10
CA LEU A 14 -27.04 21.67 13.95
C LEU A 14 -25.96 20.82 14.63
N ALA A 15 -26.24 20.18 15.77
CA ALA A 15 -25.31 19.29 16.46
C ALA A 15 -25.03 17.99 15.70
N LEU A 16 -25.98 17.54 14.83
CA LEU A 16 -25.80 16.38 13.97
C LEU A 16 -24.98 16.68 12.70
N LEU A 17 -24.76 17.97 12.39
CA LEU A 17 -23.94 18.41 11.26
C LEU A 17 -22.46 18.66 11.64
N THR A 18 -22.12 18.62 12.91
CA THR A 18 -20.72 18.49 13.31
C THR A 18 -20.29 17.05 13.08
N GLY A 19 -20.16 16.69 11.80
CA GLY A 19 -19.54 15.44 11.41
C GLY A 19 -18.17 15.36 12.07
N CYS A 20 -17.87 14.26 12.73
CA CYS A 20 -16.53 13.92 13.15
C CYS A 20 -15.62 14.09 11.94
N THR A 21 -14.94 15.23 11.84
CA THR A 21 -13.76 15.30 10.99
C THR A 21 -12.75 14.40 11.68
N GLU A 22 -12.64 13.16 11.19
CA GLU A 22 -11.49 12.38 11.57
C GLU A 22 -10.25 13.23 11.31
N PRO A 23 -9.28 13.27 12.24
CA PRO A 23 -8.06 14.00 11.99
C PRO A 23 -7.48 13.47 10.69
N VAL A 24 -7.35 14.33 9.69
CA VAL A 24 -6.58 14.03 8.49
C VAL A 24 -5.14 13.87 8.99
N VAL A 25 -4.78 12.63 9.32
CA VAL A 25 -3.39 12.30 9.55
C VAL A 25 -2.70 12.60 8.22
N SER A 26 -1.94 13.68 8.19
CA SER A 26 -1.11 13.97 7.03
C SER A 26 -0.12 12.81 6.93
N VAL A 27 -0.40 11.91 6.03
CA VAL A 27 0.55 10.85 5.67
C VAL A 27 1.76 11.59 5.13
N SER A 28 2.89 11.49 5.81
CA SER A 28 4.14 12.00 5.25
C SER A 28 4.27 11.39 3.85
N GLN A 29 4.43 12.24 2.84
CA GLN A 29 4.71 11.71 1.50
C GLN A 29 6.07 11.05 1.59
N PRO A 30 6.22 9.80 1.11
CA PRO A 30 7.54 9.21 1.03
C PRO A 30 8.46 10.15 0.24
N PRO A 31 9.77 10.15 0.52
CA PRO A 31 10.70 11.02 -0.16
C PRO A 31 10.54 10.86 -1.67
N TYR A 32 10.50 11.99 -2.37
CA TYR A 32 10.44 12.01 -3.82
C TYR A 32 11.71 11.39 -4.37
N ILE A 33 11.58 10.28 -5.07
CA ILE A 33 12.69 9.68 -5.81
C ILE A 33 12.70 10.31 -7.21
N ASP A 34 13.81 10.96 -7.57
CA ASP A 34 14.00 11.42 -8.94
C ASP A 34 14.14 10.22 -9.87
N LEU A 35 13.15 9.99 -10.71
CA LEU A 35 13.17 8.88 -11.66
C LEU A 35 14.32 8.97 -12.68
N ASN A 36 14.89 10.16 -12.89
CA ASN A 36 16.05 10.34 -13.77
C ASN A 36 17.36 9.88 -13.10
N ALA A 37 17.38 9.78 -11.77
CA ALA A 37 18.51 9.23 -11.03
C ALA A 37 18.54 7.69 -11.04
N ILE A 38 17.46 7.03 -11.50
CA ILE A 38 17.39 5.59 -11.63
C ILE A 38 18.28 5.14 -12.80
N PRO A 39 19.34 4.34 -12.57
CA PRO A 39 20.21 3.88 -13.65
C PRO A 39 19.45 2.97 -14.62
N ALA A 40 19.96 2.88 -15.85
CA ALA A 40 19.46 1.92 -16.82
C ALA A 40 19.65 0.49 -16.30
N TRP A 41 18.73 -0.41 -16.67
CA TRP A 41 18.84 -1.81 -16.28
C TRP A 41 20.05 -2.48 -16.95
N GLU A 42 20.92 -3.08 -16.15
CA GLU A 42 22.16 -3.76 -16.58
C GLU A 42 22.17 -5.25 -16.18
N GLY A 43 20.99 -5.86 -16.05
CA GLY A 43 20.85 -7.27 -15.70
C GLY A 43 20.66 -7.54 -14.22
N GLN A 44 20.72 -6.52 -13.36
CA GLN A 44 20.47 -6.67 -11.92
C GLN A 44 18.98 -6.45 -11.59
N PRO A 45 18.38 -7.23 -10.68
CA PRO A 45 16.98 -7.08 -10.30
C PRO A 45 16.71 -5.81 -9.48
N CYS A 46 17.72 -5.27 -8.83
CA CYS A 46 17.68 -4.08 -8.00
C CYS A 46 19.03 -3.39 -7.96
N PHE A 47 19.07 -2.16 -7.52
CA PHE A 47 20.29 -1.38 -7.24
C PHE A 47 20.03 -0.44 -6.07
N VAL A 48 21.11 -0.07 -5.39
CA VAL A 48 21.06 0.86 -4.27
C VAL A 48 20.89 2.28 -4.81
N ILE A 49 19.95 3.03 -4.24
CA ILE A 49 19.76 4.46 -4.45
C ILE A 49 19.96 5.17 -3.11
N ASP A 50 20.44 6.40 -3.15
CA ASP A 50 20.60 7.26 -1.99
C ASP A 50 21.35 6.58 -0.82
N ASP A 51 22.41 5.84 -1.16
CA ASP A 51 23.20 5.03 -0.23
C ASP A 51 22.38 4.14 0.71
N ASN A 52 21.21 3.70 0.23
CA ASN A 52 20.25 2.93 1.01
C ASN A 52 19.76 3.67 2.28
N THR A 53 19.70 4.99 2.22
CA THR A 53 19.22 5.83 3.33
C THR A 53 17.72 6.04 3.18
N PRO A 54 16.88 5.47 4.06
CA PRO A 54 15.45 5.68 3.98
C PRO A 54 15.10 7.12 4.39
N GLY A 55 14.23 7.77 3.62
CA GLY A 55 13.78 9.14 3.88
C GLY A 55 12.64 9.23 4.89
N PHE A 56 12.67 8.41 5.97
CA PHE A 56 11.68 8.50 7.04
C PHE A 56 11.85 9.80 7.84
N THR A 57 10.72 10.38 8.24
CA THR A 57 10.69 11.51 9.17
C THR A 57 10.70 11.01 10.62
N GLU A 58 11.00 11.89 11.56
CA GLU A 58 10.90 11.58 13.01
C GLU A 58 9.52 11.03 13.42
N LEU A 59 8.45 11.44 12.70
CA LEU A 59 7.09 10.96 12.95
C LEU A 59 6.84 9.54 12.44
N ASP A 60 7.67 9.06 11.52
CA ASP A 60 7.60 7.69 11.00
C ASP A 60 8.39 6.72 11.89
N LEU A 61 9.33 7.24 12.68
CA LEU A 61 10.17 6.47 13.59
C LEU A 61 9.45 6.24 14.93
N THR A 62 8.51 5.31 14.93
CA THR A 62 7.70 4.91 16.09
C THR A 62 7.89 3.43 16.39
N THR A 63 7.56 3.03 17.62
CA THR A 63 7.45 1.63 18.02
C THR A 63 6.01 1.10 17.91
N ASP A 64 5.05 1.97 17.63
CA ASP A 64 3.66 1.58 17.44
C ASP A 64 3.50 0.94 16.06
N ALA A 65 2.96 -0.28 16.03
CA ALA A 65 2.71 -0.99 14.79
C ALA A 65 1.65 -0.27 13.94
N PHE A 66 1.94 -0.09 12.67
CA PHE A 66 0.97 0.42 11.70
C PHE A 66 1.28 -0.10 10.29
N GLU A 67 0.24 -0.12 9.45
CA GLU A 67 0.35 -0.21 8.00
C GLU A 67 -0.46 0.93 7.36
N ARG A 68 0.08 1.54 6.32
CA ARG A 68 -0.56 2.66 5.63
C ARG A 68 -0.43 2.50 4.12
N TYR A 69 -1.52 2.79 3.44
CA TYR A 69 -1.64 2.68 1.99
C TYR A 69 -2.29 3.96 1.44
N SER A 70 -1.66 4.56 0.45
CA SER A 70 -2.28 5.66 -0.30
C SER A 70 -3.58 5.22 -0.97
N ALA A 71 -4.47 6.16 -1.25
CA ALA A 71 -5.59 5.90 -2.14
C ALA A 71 -5.09 5.51 -3.54
N LEU A 72 -5.88 4.71 -4.25
CA LEU A 72 -5.62 4.45 -5.67
C LEU A 72 -5.77 5.75 -6.46
N ASP A 73 -4.93 5.92 -7.47
CA ASP A 73 -5.06 7.03 -8.40
C ASP A 73 -6.24 6.86 -9.37
N ALA A 74 -6.44 7.83 -10.27
CA ALA A 74 -7.53 7.80 -11.26
C ALA A 74 -7.47 6.63 -12.24
N LEU A 75 -6.31 5.96 -12.36
CA LEU A 75 -6.11 4.76 -13.18
C LEU A 75 -6.17 3.47 -12.35
N GLY A 76 -6.50 3.56 -11.06
CA GLY A 76 -6.54 2.43 -10.13
C GLY A 76 -5.16 1.90 -9.76
N ARG A 77 -4.09 2.70 -9.91
CA ARG A 77 -2.73 2.31 -9.53
C ARG A 77 -2.49 2.58 -8.05
N CYS A 78 -1.70 1.72 -7.42
CA CYS A 78 -1.26 1.93 -6.05
C CYS A 78 -0.33 3.14 -5.96
N GLY A 79 -0.44 3.87 -4.86
CA GLY A 79 0.55 4.85 -4.43
C GLY A 79 1.52 4.23 -3.43
N SER A 80 2.02 5.04 -2.50
CA SER A 80 2.93 4.58 -1.45
C SER A 80 2.26 3.61 -0.48
N ALA A 81 3.04 2.63 -0.03
CA ALA A 81 2.71 1.74 1.06
C ALA A 81 3.90 1.70 2.01
N TYR A 82 3.68 1.84 3.31
CA TYR A 82 4.71 1.71 4.32
C TYR A 82 4.13 1.27 5.66
N ALA A 83 4.97 0.66 6.49
CA ALA A 83 4.55 0.09 7.75
C ALA A 83 5.66 0.19 8.79
N CYS A 84 5.28 0.26 10.05
CA CYS A 84 6.12 -0.11 11.19
C CYS A 84 5.71 -1.52 11.60
N VAL A 85 6.52 -2.51 11.21
CA VAL A 85 6.19 -3.92 11.43
C VAL A 85 6.54 -4.31 12.86
N SER A 86 5.60 -4.98 13.52
CA SER A 86 5.81 -5.65 14.80
C SER A 86 5.09 -7.00 14.79
N GLU A 87 5.29 -7.79 15.83
CA GLU A 87 4.62 -9.08 16.00
C GLU A 87 3.09 -9.00 15.85
N ALA A 88 2.49 -7.86 16.22
CA ALA A 88 1.05 -7.63 16.11
C ALA A 88 0.52 -7.55 14.66
N LEU A 89 1.40 -7.32 13.67
CA LEU A 89 1.03 -7.25 12.25
C LEU A 89 1.41 -8.51 11.47
N LEU A 90 2.26 -9.37 12.03
CA LEU A 90 2.67 -10.59 11.33
C LEU A 90 1.47 -11.46 11.02
N ALA A 91 1.55 -12.18 9.90
CA ALA A 91 0.50 -13.11 9.52
C ALA A 91 0.38 -14.24 10.56
N ASP A 92 -0.80 -14.41 11.11
CA ASP A 92 -1.18 -15.47 12.04
C ASP A 92 -2.06 -16.56 11.39
N GLU A 93 -2.42 -16.35 10.11
CA GLU A 93 -3.22 -17.27 9.31
C GLU A 93 -2.52 -17.57 7.97
N ASP A 94 -2.98 -18.63 7.33
CA ASP A 94 -2.53 -18.98 5.98
C ASP A 94 -2.96 -17.93 4.97
N ARG A 95 -2.07 -17.66 4.00
CA ARG A 95 -2.32 -16.70 2.94
C ARG A 95 -3.56 -17.06 2.11
N GLY A 96 -4.54 -16.17 2.11
CA GLY A 96 -5.75 -16.30 1.32
C GLY A 96 -5.52 -16.19 -0.20
N SER A 97 -6.54 -16.55 -0.98
CA SER A 97 -6.51 -16.43 -2.44
C SER A 97 -6.55 -14.96 -2.89
N LEU A 98 -5.66 -14.60 -3.81
CA LEU A 98 -5.61 -13.28 -4.44
C LEU A 98 -6.44 -13.22 -5.74
N ALA A 99 -7.14 -14.30 -6.11
CA ALA A 99 -7.81 -14.41 -7.42
C ALA A 99 -8.88 -13.35 -7.66
N SER A 100 -9.55 -12.88 -6.60
CA SER A 100 -10.58 -11.84 -6.67
C SER A 100 -10.04 -10.43 -6.91
N ILE A 101 -8.73 -10.20 -6.72
CA ILE A 101 -8.13 -8.88 -6.89
C ILE A 101 -7.56 -8.74 -8.30
N THR A 102 -7.99 -7.68 -8.97
CA THR A 102 -7.47 -7.29 -10.29
C THR A 102 -6.75 -5.95 -10.14
N PRO A 103 -5.41 -5.96 -10.03
CA PRO A 103 -4.62 -4.72 -10.00
C PRO A 103 -4.71 -3.98 -11.34
N SER A 104 -4.36 -2.68 -11.33
CA SER A 104 -4.27 -1.90 -12.57
C SER A 104 -3.31 -2.55 -13.57
N GLY A 105 -3.69 -2.57 -14.84
CA GLY A 105 -2.90 -3.17 -15.92
C GLY A 105 -2.86 -4.70 -15.94
N TRP A 106 -3.70 -5.38 -15.17
CA TRP A 106 -3.73 -6.84 -15.10
C TRP A 106 -4.25 -7.46 -16.41
N VAL A 107 -3.32 -7.91 -17.26
CA VAL A 107 -3.62 -8.74 -18.43
C VAL A 107 -2.61 -9.89 -18.43
N ASN A 108 -2.95 -10.98 -17.75
CA ASN A 108 -1.98 -12.08 -17.62
C ASN A 108 -1.74 -12.79 -18.95
N ARG A 109 -0.50 -13.20 -19.16
CA ARG A 109 -0.01 -13.92 -20.35
C ARG A 109 0.80 -15.12 -19.91
N GLN A 110 0.77 -16.18 -20.72
CA GLN A 110 1.57 -17.37 -20.50
C GLN A 110 2.66 -17.49 -21.54
N TYR A 111 3.85 -17.95 -21.10
CA TYR A 111 5.00 -18.21 -21.93
C TYR A 111 5.75 -19.43 -21.36
N ASP A 112 6.16 -20.36 -22.24
CA ASP A 112 6.82 -21.60 -21.81
C ASP A 112 8.22 -21.38 -21.21
N PHE A 113 8.88 -20.28 -21.57
CA PHE A 113 10.21 -19.92 -21.08
C PHE A 113 10.19 -19.22 -19.71
N ILE A 114 9.00 -18.92 -19.15
CA ILE A 114 8.87 -18.28 -17.84
C ILE A 114 8.63 -19.37 -16.79
N ASP A 115 9.39 -19.34 -15.69
CA ASP A 115 9.14 -20.18 -14.54
C ASP A 115 7.70 -19.96 -14.03
N GLY A 116 6.94 -21.03 -13.82
CA GLY A 116 5.52 -20.99 -13.52
C GLY A 116 4.63 -20.50 -14.65
N LYS A 117 5.19 -20.26 -15.84
CA LYS A 117 4.52 -19.91 -17.11
C LYS A 117 3.84 -18.53 -17.16
N TYR A 118 3.41 -17.96 -16.08
CA TYR A 118 2.70 -16.68 -16.03
C TYR A 118 3.67 -15.50 -16.00
N LEU A 119 3.52 -14.56 -16.95
CA LEU A 119 4.36 -13.37 -17.04
C LEU A 119 4.15 -12.44 -15.84
N TYR A 120 2.90 -12.27 -15.42
CA TYR A 120 2.55 -11.34 -14.35
C TYR A 120 2.11 -12.05 -13.08
N ASN A 121 2.51 -11.46 -11.97
CA ASN A 121 2.09 -11.82 -10.63
C ASN A 121 1.34 -10.64 -10.00
N ARG A 122 0.52 -10.92 -9.01
CA ARG A 122 0.00 -9.95 -8.07
C ARG A 122 1.06 -9.76 -7.00
N CYS A 123 1.84 -8.70 -7.13
CA CYS A 123 2.94 -8.41 -6.21
C CYS A 123 2.43 -7.55 -5.07
N HIS A 124 2.74 -7.92 -3.83
CA HIS A 124 2.49 -7.09 -2.68
C HIS A 124 3.52 -5.95 -2.60
N LEU A 125 3.07 -4.74 -2.25
CA LEU A 125 3.98 -3.63 -1.89
C LEU A 125 4.56 -3.83 -0.49
N LEU A 126 3.73 -4.27 0.47
CA LEU A 126 4.14 -4.79 1.76
C LEU A 126 3.84 -6.29 1.76
N GLY A 127 4.85 -7.11 1.95
CA GLY A 127 4.75 -8.57 1.92
C GLY A 127 3.72 -9.10 2.90
N PHE A 128 2.99 -10.16 2.52
CA PHE A 128 1.99 -10.79 3.37
C PHE A 128 2.56 -11.24 4.72
N GLN A 129 3.76 -11.79 4.72
CA GLN A 129 4.45 -12.26 5.93
C GLN A 129 4.75 -11.14 6.92
N LEU A 130 4.79 -9.87 6.46
CA LEU A 130 5.11 -8.71 7.29
C LEU A 130 3.88 -8.06 7.91
N THR A 131 2.71 -8.14 7.24
CA THR A 131 1.52 -7.38 7.65
C THR A 131 0.23 -8.20 7.69
N GLY A 132 0.25 -9.49 7.36
CA GLY A 132 -0.97 -10.30 7.27
C GLY A 132 -1.97 -9.84 6.19
N ASN A 133 -1.70 -8.73 5.51
CA ASN A 133 -2.62 -8.14 4.53
C ASN A 133 -2.52 -8.85 3.18
N SER A 134 -3.37 -9.85 2.95
CA SER A 134 -3.30 -10.70 1.75
C SER A 134 -4.01 -10.08 0.53
N ALA A 135 -5.18 -9.46 0.68
CA ALA A 135 -6.09 -9.19 -0.43
C ALA A 135 -6.58 -7.73 -0.49
N SER A 136 -5.67 -6.77 -0.46
CA SER A 136 -5.99 -5.34 -0.62
C SER A 136 -5.60 -4.84 -2.00
N LYS A 137 -6.54 -4.17 -2.70
CA LYS A 137 -6.24 -3.47 -3.96
C LYS A 137 -5.18 -2.38 -3.82
N ARG A 138 -5.02 -1.81 -2.63
CA ARG A 138 -4.02 -0.76 -2.35
C ARG A 138 -2.63 -1.32 -2.05
N ASN A 139 -2.55 -2.64 -1.85
CA ASN A 139 -1.30 -3.34 -1.58
C ASN A 139 -0.83 -4.25 -2.73
N LEU A 140 -1.59 -4.33 -3.82
CA LEU A 140 -1.31 -5.27 -4.92
C LEU A 140 -1.10 -4.54 -6.23
N ILE A 141 0.05 -4.77 -6.86
CA ILE A 141 0.39 -4.27 -8.19
C ILE A 141 0.52 -5.42 -9.19
N THR A 142 0.36 -5.10 -10.48
CA THR A 142 0.74 -5.99 -11.57
C THR A 142 2.25 -5.88 -11.78
N GLY A 143 3.00 -6.88 -11.39
CA GLY A 143 4.43 -6.95 -11.63
C GLY A 143 4.79 -8.19 -12.45
N THR A 144 5.95 -8.18 -13.08
CA THR A 144 6.45 -9.38 -13.73
C THR A 144 6.82 -10.44 -12.69
N ARG A 145 6.81 -11.71 -13.09
CA ARG A 145 7.31 -12.77 -12.20
C ARG A 145 8.77 -12.52 -11.77
N TYR A 146 9.59 -12.01 -12.69
CA TYR A 146 10.97 -11.62 -12.39
C TYR A 146 11.04 -10.55 -11.28
N LEU A 147 10.28 -9.46 -11.42
CA LEU A 147 10.19 -8.44 -10.38
C LEU A 147 9.78 -9.05 -9.03
N ASN A 148 8.73 -9.86 -9.03
CA ASN A 148 8.21 -10.44 -7.79
C ASN A 148 9.22 -11.35 -7.08
N ILE A 149 9.90 -12.22 -7.83
CA ILE A 149 10.75 -13.26 -7.24
C ILE A 149 12.20 -12.80 -7.04
N GLN A 150 12.75 -12.04 -8.00
CA GLN A 150 14.15 -11.62 -7.96
C GLN A 150 14.31 -10.21 -7.39
N GLY A 151 13.33 -9.33 -7.60
CA GLY A 151 13.38 -7.94 -7.16
C GLY A 151 12.82 -7.74 -5.75
N MET A 152 11.64 -8.28 -5.45
CA MET A 152 10.91 -7.96 -4.22
C MET A 152 11.10 -9.00 -3.11
N LEU A 153 10.91 -10.28 -3.41
CA LEU A 153 10.95 -11.35 -2.41
C LEU A 153 12.21 -11.39 -1.54
N PRO A 154 13.44 -11.10 -2.03
CA PRO A 154 14.64 -11.06 -1.18
C PRO A 154 14.59 -10.01 -0.06
N PHE A 155 13.76 -8.98 -0.20
CA PHE A 155 13.59 -7.92 0.81
C PHE A 155 12.37 -8.16 1.72
N GLU A 156 11.55 -9.14 1.38
CA GLU A 156 10.36 -9.51 2.15
C GLU A 156 10.65 -10.63 3.17
N ASN A 157 11.75 -11.37 3.00
CA ASN A 157 12.18 -12.50 3.86
C ASN A 157 13.26 -12.04 4.94
#